data_0d9f01c55934c079cc15f073094877f0
#
_entry.id   0d9f01c55934c079cc15f073094877f0
#
_cell.length_a   1.000
_cell.length_b   1.000
_cell.length_c   1.000
_cell.angle_alpha   90.00
_cell.angle_beta   90.00
_cell.angle_gamma   90.00
#
_symmetry.space_group_name_H-M   'P 1'
#
loop_
_entity.id
_entity.type
_entity.pdbx_description
1 polymer ?
#
loop_
_entity_poly.entity_id
_entity_poly.type
_entity_poly.pdbx_seq_one_letter_code
_entity_poly.pdbx_strand_id
1 'polypeptide(L)'
;MKRRMLLLLTCCIIGIGMVMAQTSKVTGKVLSEEDGEAVIGATVMVKGTNIGTVTDADGLFSLSNVPGSAKELEVSYVGMEAQIVRIQPNLTIRMRTSSEMLDEVLITGTYGSAKKIRFDGRISCRRQIGKNFESPKC
;
A
#
# COMPACT_ATOMS: atom_id res chain seq x y z
N MET A 1 -41.15 -27.83 34.58
CA MET A 1 -40.84 -26.65 33.82
C MET A 1 -39.36 -26.25 33.91
N LYS A 2 -38.68 -26.41 35.00
CA LYS A 2 -37.24 -26.08 35.18
C LYS A 2 -36.30 -26.83 34.22
N ARG A 3 -36.58 -28.11 33.94
CA ARG A 3 -35.77 -28.93 33.01
C ARG A 3 -35.84 -28.47 31.56
N ARG A 4 -36.99 -27.97 31.11
CA ARG A 4 -37.14 -27.42 29.73
C ARG A 4 -36.42 -26.06 29.55
N MET A 5 -36.44 -25.28 30.63
CA MET A 5 -35.74 -24.00 30.65
C MET A 5 -34.21 -24.17 30.64
N LEU A 6 -33.71 -25.20 31.31
CA LEU A 6 -32.30 -25.57 31.36
C LEU A 6 -31.80 -26.07 29.98
N LEU A 7 -32.62 -26.82 29.24
CA LEU A 7 -32.34 -27.30 27.89
C LEU A 7 -32.27 -26.12 26.87
N LEU A 8 -33.15 -25.14 27.01
CA LEU A 8 -33.13 -23.95 26.15
C LEU A 8 -31.90 -23.07 26.43
N LEU A 9 -31.50 -22.98 27.68
CA LEU A 9 -30.30 -22.22 28.07
C LEU A 9 -29.03 -22.89 27.55
N THR A 10 -28.92 -24.23 27.63
CA THR A 10 -27.77 -24.95 27.05
C THR A 10 -27.73 -24.87 25.53
N CYS A 11 -28.88 -24.91 24.85
CA CYS A 11 -28.93 -24.76 23.39
C CYS A 11 -28.47 -23.36 22.95
N CYS A 12 -28.81 -22.32 23.72
CA CYS A 12 -28.40 -20.94 23.45
C CYS A 12 -26.89 -20.74 23.64
N ILE A 13 -26.27 -21.40 24.63
CA ILE A 13 -24.82 -21.33 24.88
C ILE A 13 -24.02 -22.04 23.79
N ILE A 14 -24.52 -23.15 23.26
CA ILE A 14 -23.87 -23.91 22.17
C ILE A 14 -23.98 -23.19 20.83
N GLY A 15 -25.03 -22.37 20.62
CA GLY A 15 -25.27 -21.64 19.37
C GLY A 15 -24.32 -20.45 19.13
N ILE A 16 -23.63 -19.95 20.14
CA ILE A 16 -22.77 -18.75 20.03
C ILE A 16 -21.34 -19.09 19.53
N GLY A 17 -20.98 -20.39 19.48
CA GLY A 17 -19.62 -20.86 19.22
C GLY A 17 -19.16 -20.90 17.74
N MET A 18 -20.03 -20.67 16.77
CA MET A 18 -19.71 -20.85 15.34
C MET A 18 -19.63 -19.53 14.57
N VAL A 19 -19.00 -18.52 15.16
CA VAL A 19 -18.52 -17.40 14.35
C VAL A 19 -17.22 -17.85 13.68
N MET A 20 -17.35 -18.58 12.59
CA MET A 20 -16.26 -18.87 11.68
C MET A 20 -15.76 -17.52 11.15
N ALA A 21 -14.56 -17.14 11.53
CA ALA A 21 -13.84 -16.07 10.83
C ALA A 21 -13.71 -16.52 9.37
N GLN A 22 -14.55 -15.98 8.51
CA GLN A 22 -14.50 -16.25 7.07
C GLN A 22 -13.21 -15.63 6.53
N THR A 23 -12.18 -16.45 6.44
CA THR A 23 -10.96 -16.08 5.72
C THR A 23 -11.24 -16.22 4.23
N SER A 24 -11.21 -15.10 3.54
CA SER A 24 -11.42 -15.07 2.10
C SER A 24 -10.11 -15.34 1.38
N LYS A 25 -10.18 -16.14 0.32
CA LYS A 25 -9.09 -16.29 -0.64
C LYS A 25 -9.30 -15.26 -1.75
N VAL A 26 -8.31 -14.43 -1.98
CA VAL A 26 -8.31 -13.41 -3.04
C VAL A 26 -7.27 -13.82 -4.08
N THR A 27 -7.69 -13.86 -5.32
CA THR A 27 -6.81 -14.14 -6.47
C THR A 27 -6.88 -12.99 -7.46
N GLY A 28 -5.80 -12.75 -8.16
CA GLY A 28 -5.77 -11.71 -9.17
C GLY A 28 -4.55 -11.82 -10.08
N LYS A 29 -4.50 -10.90 -11.03
CA LYS A 29 -3.41 -10.74 -11.98
C LYS A 29 -2.89 -9.32 -11.96
N VAL A 30 -1.57 -9.17 -11.98
CA VAL A 30 -0.89 -7.87 -12.06
C VAL A 30 -0.28 -7.74 -13.46
N LEU A 31 -0.63 -6.66 -14.14
CA LEU A 31 -0.16 -6.33 -15.48
C LEU A 31 0.51 -4.96 -15.49
N SER A 32 1.47 -4.77 -16.38
CA SER A 32 1.98 -3.45 -16.73
C SER A 32 0.94 -2.71 -17.60
N GLU A 33 0.72 -1.43 -17.32
CA GLU A 33 -0.20 -0.61 -18.11
C GLU A 33 0.41 -0.25 -19.48
N GLU A 34 1.73 -0.15 -19.56
CA GLU A 34 2.43 0.25 -20.78
C GLU A 34 2.46 -0.87 -21.81
N ASP A 35 2.83 -2.07 -21.39
CA ASP A 35 3.05 -3.21 -22.30
C ASP A 35 1.92 -4.22 -22.23
N GLY A 36 1.10 -4.18 -21.19
CA GLY A 36 0.09 -5.19 -20.91
C GLY A 36 0.68 -6.54 -20.48
N GLU A 37 1.99 -6.58 -20.23
CA GLU A 37 2.70 -7.78 -19.81
C GLU A 37 2.47 -8.08 -18.32
N ALA A 38 2.65 -9.35 -17.95
CA ALA A 38 2.54 -9.81 -16.58
C ALA A 38 3.72 -9.29 -15.73
N VAL A 39 3.42 -8.64 -14.62
CA VAL A 39 4.45 -8.16 -13.69
C VAL A 39 4.82 -9.30 -12.74
N ILE A 40 6.02 -9.85 -12.93
CA ILE A 40 6.57 -10.96 -12.16
C ILE A 40 7.24 -10.43 -10.90
N GLY A 41 6.97 -11.04 -9.74
CA GLY A 41 7.61 -10.66 -8.47
C GLY A 41 7.07 -9.39 -7.84
N ALA A 42 5.91 -8.89 -8.28
CA ALA A 42 5.24 -7.79 -7.61
C ALA A 42 4.75 -8.23 -6.22
N THR A 43 4.96 -7.39 -5.24
CA THR A 43 4.51 -7.64 -3.86
C THR A 43 3.08 -7.16 -3.69
N VAL A 44 2.21 -8.05 -3.26
CA VAL A 44 0.80 -7.77 -2.95
C VAL A 44 0.59 -7.95 -1.46
N MET A 45 0.26 -6.88 -0.76
CA MET A 45 0.03 -6.89 0.70
C MET A 45 -1.39 -6.42 1.04
N VAL A 46 -1.93 -6.98 2.09
CA VAL A 46 -3.20 -6.50 2.67
C VAL A 46 -2.88 -5.29 3.54
N LYS A 47 -3.42 -4.13 3.17
CA LYS A 47 -3.17 -2.88 3.89
C LYS A 47 -3.57 -2.99 5.37
N GLY A 48 -2.65 -2.59 6.24
CA GLY A 48 -2.86 -2.65 7.69
C GLY A 48 -2.61 -4.03 8.33
N THR A 49 -2.08 -4.99 7.55
CA THR A 49 -1.68 -6.31 8.05
C THR A 49 -0.32 -6.71 7.50
N ASN A 50 0.26 -7.78 8.04
CA ASN A 50 1.49 -8.38 7.53
C ASN A 50 1.23 -9.54 6.56
N ILE A 51 0.01 -9.62 6.03
CA ILE A 51 -0.38 -10.69 5.11
C ILE A 51 -0.08 -10.22 3.69
N GLY A 52 0.79 -10.93 3.01
CA GLY A 52 1.19 -10.61 1.65
C GLY A 52 1.62 -11.82 0.85
N THR A 53 1.74 -11.64 -0.44
CA THR A 53 2.25 -12.63 -1.41
C THR A 53 2.98 -11.90 -2.53
N VAL A 54 3.64 -12.65 -3.38
CA VAL A 54 4.27 -12.15 -4.60
C VAL A 54 3.62 -12.76 -5.84
N THR A 55 3.66 -12.05 -6.95
CA THR A 55 3.16 -12.56 -8.23
C THR A 55 4.11 -13.59 -8.83
N ASP A 56 3.54 -14.59 -9.50
CA ASP A 56 4.28 -15.63 -10.22
C ASP A 56 4.70 -15.20 -11.63
N ALA A 57 5.22 -16.16 -12.42
CA ALA A 57 5.69 -15.93 -13.79
C ALA A 57 4.61 -15.43 -14.75
N ASP A 58 3.34 -15.72 -14.44
CA ASP A 58 2.19 -15.27 -15.22
C ASP A 58 1.56 -13.98 -14.67
N GLY A 59 2.18 -13.39 -13.65
CA GLY A 59 1.69 -12.22 -12.91
C GLY A 59 0.48 -12.52 -12.04
N LEU A 60 0.20 -13.80 -11.77
CA LEU A 60 -0.90 -14.21 -10.91
C LEU A 60 -0.50 -14.18 -9.44
N PHE A 61 -1.42 -13.79 -8.59
CA PHE A 61 -1.24 -13.88 -7.13
C PHE A 61 -2.42 -14.58 -6.47
N SER A 62 -2.15 -15.22 -5.36
CA SER A 62 -3.14 -15.87 -4.52
C SER A 62 -2.86 -15.53 -3.06
N LEU A 63 -3.74 -14.76 -2.46
CA LEU A 63 -3.74 -14.43 -1.05
C LEU A 63 -4.73 -15.32 -0.32
N SER A 64 -4.24 -16.06 0.68
CA SER A 64 -5.05 -16.83 1.60
C SER A 64 -5.10 -16.12 2.95
N ASN A 65 -6.11 -16.42 3.75
CA ASN A 65 -6.27 -15.85 5.11
C ASN A 65 -6.48 -14.33 5.15
N VAL A 66 -7.12 -13.77 4.12
CA VAL A 66 -7.47 -12.36 4.12
C VAL A 66 -8.58 -12.14 5.16
N PRO A 67 -8.35 -11.30 6.18
CA PRO A 67 -9.38 -11.01 7.17
C PRO A 67 -10.56 -10.28 6.50
N GLY A 68 -11.77 -10.64 6.86
CA GLY A 68 -12.99 -10.04 6.31
C GLY A 68 -13.13 -8.53 6.60
N SER A 69 -12.33 -8.01 7.53
CA SER A 69 -12.24 -6.57 7.82
C SER A 69 -11.34 -5.81 6.85
N ALA A 70 -10.46 -6.51 6.13
CA ALA A 70 -9.58 -5.89 5.15
C ALA A 70 -10.38 -5.47 3.91
N LYS A 71 -10.15 -4.24 3.46
CA LYS A 71 -10.85 -3.65 2.32
C LYS A 71 -9.93 -3.31 1.16
N GLU A 72 -8.64 -3.17 1.43
CA GLU A 72 -7.66 -2.65 0.48
C GLU A 72 -6.42 -3.54 0.41
N LEU A 73 -5.91 -3.71 -0.80
CA LEU A 73 -4.62 -4.32 -1.10
C LEU A 73 -3.67 -3.22 -1.56
N GLU A 74 -2.45 -3.30 -1.12
CA GLU A 74 -1.34 -2.49 -1.61
C GLU A 74 -0.45 -3.37 -2.49
N VAL A 75 -0.23 -2.94 -3.72
CA VAL A 75 0.61 -3.62 -4.70
C VAL A 75 1.79 -2.75 -5.02
N SER A 76 2.98 -3.29 -4.87
CA SER A 76 4.23 -2.57 -5.11
C SER A 76 5.20 -3.42 -5.92
N TYR A 77 5.96 -2.76 -6.80
CA TYR A 77 7.03 -3.36 -7.58
C TYR A 77 8.17 -2.36 -7.80
N VAL A 78 9.39 -2.87 -7.91
CA VAL A 78 10.56 -2.01 -8.13
C VAL A 78 10.45 -1.29 -9.47
N GLY A 79 10.54 0.04 -9.49
CA GLY A 79 10.42 0.85 -10.69
C GLY A 79 8.99 1.14 -11.15
N MET A 80 7.98 0.73 -10.36
CA MET A 80 6.58 1.02 -10.63
C MET A 80 5.93 1.75 -9.44
N GLU A 81 4.89 2.51 -9.73
CA GLU A 81 4.13 3.22 -8.70
C GLU A 81 3.30 2.25 -7.87
N ALA A 82 3.41 2.32 -6.55
CA ALA A 82 2.60 1.52 -5.66
C ALA A 82 1.11 1.91 -5.78
N GLN A 83 0.25 0.92 -5.94
CA GLN A 83 -1.18 1.13 -6.09
C GLN A 83 -1.97 0.49 -4.96
N ILE A 84 -3.01 1.19 -4.53
CA ILE A 84 -3.98 0.70 -3.56
C ILE A 84 -5.27 0.37 -4.29
N VAL A 85 -5.68 -0.89 -4.19
CA VAL A 85 -6.89 -1.40 -4.85
C VAL A 85 -7.83 -2.04 -3.83
N ARG A 86 -9.13 -1.97 -4.08
CA ARG A 86 -10.13 -2.61 -3.22
C ARG A 86 -10.12 -4.12 -3.47
N ILE A 87 -10.32 -4.87 -2.39
CA ILE A 87 -10.37 -6.33 -2.43
C ILE A 87 -11.61 -6.80 -3.19
N GLN A 88 -11.37 -7.60 -4.22
CA GLN A 88 -12.40 -8.28 -5.01
C GLN A 88 -11.94 -9.72 -5.26
N PRO A 89 -12.84 -10.66 -5.50
CA PRO A 89 -12.50 -12.08 -5.68
C PRO A 89 -11.59 -12.36 -6.89
N ASN A 90 -11.73 -11.56 -7.96
CA ASN A 90 -10.88 -11.64 -9.16
C ASN A 90 -10.42 -10.23 -9.52
N LEU A 91 -9.17 -9.93 -9.24
CA LEU A 91 -8.59 -8.62 -9.46
C LEU A 91 -7.66 -8.62 -10.67
N THR A 92 -7.84 -7.64 -11.56
CA THR A 92 -6.82 -7.30 -12.55
C THR A 92 -6.28 -5.92 -12.20
N ILE A 93 -5.00 -5.87 -11.83
CA ILE A 93 -4.32 -4.65 -11.40
C ILE A 93 -3.38 -4.24 -12.52
N ARG A 94 -3.44 -2.97 -12.92
CA ARG A 94 -2.52 -2.39 -13.91
C ARG A 94 -1.59 -1.43 -13.21
N MET A 95 -0.31 -1.73 -13.23
CA MET A 95 0.73 -0.91 -12.63
C MET A 95 1.37 0.00 -13.68
N ARG A 96 1.62 1.24 -13.29
CA ARG A 96 2.31 2.24 -14.11
C ARG A 96 3.78 2.27 -13.75
N THR A 97 4.63 2.43 -14.73
CA THR A 97 6.04 2.70 -14.51
C THR A 97 6.17 4.06 -13.82
N SER A 98 6.89 4.09 -12.72
CA SER A 98 7.21 5.34 -12.04
C SER A 98 8.22 6.10 -12.89
N SER A 99 7.77 7.09 -13.64
CA SER A 99 8.64 8.02 -14.34
C SER A 99 9.33 9.02 -13.40
N GLU A 100 8.96 9.03 -12.14
CA GLU A 100 9.59 9.83 -11.09
C GLU A 100 10.72 9.07 -10.38
N MET A 101 11.56 8.38 -11.11
CA MET A 101 12.88 8.01 -10.59
C MET A 101 13.78 9.24 -10.74
N LEU A 102 14.15 9.81 -9.62
CA LEU A 102 15.21 10.81 -9.43
C LEU A 102 14.73 12.25 -9.14
N ASP A 103 13.71 12.45 -8.36
CA ASP A 103 13.63 13.71 -7.63
C ASP A 103 13.07 13.46 -6.22
N GLU A 104 13.94 13.73 -5.29
CA GLU A 104 13.76 13.75 -3.85
C GLU A 104 14.11 12.43 -3.12
N VAL A 105 15.41 12.33 -2.83
CA VAL A 105 15.81 11.80 -1.54
C VAL A 105 15.22 12.73 -0.48
N LEU A 106 13.98 12.51 -0.11
CA LEU A 106 13.40 13.17 1.04
C LEU A 106 14.01 12.54 2.28
N ILE A 107 15.11 13.13 2.72
CA ILE A 107 15.62 12.86 4.07
C ILE A 107 14.60 13.48 5.02
N THR A 108 13.58 12.71 5.37
CA THR A 108 12.70 13.06 6.47
C THR A 108 13.45 12.82 7.79
N GLY A 109 14.32 13.76 8.10
CA GLY A 109 14.72 13.99 9.46
C GLY A 109 13.59 14.73 10.16
N THR A 110 12.95 14.05 11.12
CA THR A 110 12.19 14.60 12.24
C THR A 110 11.09 15.63 11.94
N TYR A 111 9.87 15.24 12.32
CA TYR A 111 8.79 16.09 12.84
C TYR A 111 8.74 17.53 12.33
N GLY A 112 7.90 17.78 11.37
CA GLY A 112 7.54 19.13 10.99
C GLY A 112 6.96 19.16 9.58
N SER A 113 5.80 19.74 9.47
CA SER A 113 5.08 20.07 8.24
C SER A 113 6.02 20.27 7.06
N ALA A 114 5.98 19.41 6.09
CA ALA A 114 6.66 19.60 4.82
C ALA A 114 6.07 20.81 4.10
N LYS A 115 6.63 21.99 4.33
CA LYS A 115 6.37 23.15 3.50
C LYS A 115 7.02 22.88 2.16
N LYS A 116 6.22 22.61 1.14
CA LYS A 116 6.66 22.42 -0.24
C LYS A 116 7.45 23.64 -0.69
N ILE A 117 8.76 23.58 -0.64
CA ILE A 117 9.63 24.60 -1.21
C ILE A 117 9.74 24.28 -2.69
N ARG A 118 8.98 24.99 -3.49
CA ARG A 118 9.14 24.99 -4.95
C ARG A 118 10.45 25.68 -5.27
N PHE A 119 11.45 24.91 -5.65
CA PHE A 119 12.69 25.45 -6.16
C PHE A 119 12.43 25.95 -7.57
N ASP A 120 12.11 27.23 -7.70
CA ASP A 120 12.08 27.92 -8.98
C ASP A 120 13.53 28.27 -9.34
N GLY A 121 14.01 27.68 -10.40
CA GLY A 121 15.42 27.74 -10.84
C GLY A 121 15.92 29.12 -11.27
N ARG A 122 15.65 30.14 -10.47
CA ARG A 122 16.25 31.45 -10.60
C ARG A 122 17.20 31.70 -9.46
N ILE A 123 18.46 31.40 -9.70
CA ILE A 123 19.54 31.87 -8.85
C ILE A 123 19.63 33.36 -9.07
N SER A 124 18.89 34.13 -8.30
CA SER A 124 19.04 35.56 -8.20
C SER A 124 20.19 35.83 -7.24
N CYS A 125 21.39 36.00 -7.78
CA CYS A 125 22.50 36.57 -7.01
C CYS A 125 22.14 38.03 -6.70
N ARG A 126 21.50 38.24 -5.55
CA ARG A 126 21.32 39.60 -5.03
C ARG A 126 22.64 40.08 -4.47
N ARG A 127 23.31 40.92 -5.26
CA ARG A 127 24.50 41.68 -4.88
C ARG A 127 24.13 42.54 -3.65
N GLN A 128 24.51 42.09 -2.47
CA GLN A 128 24.50 42.95 -1.27
C GLN A 128 25.72 43.85 -1.34
N ILE A 129 25.48 45.12 -1.67
CA ILE A 129 26.47 46.19 -1.50
C ILE A 129 26.41 46.63 -0.03
N GLY A 130 27.38 46.23 0.71
CA GLY A 130 27.50 46.62 2.12
C GLY A 130 28.77 46.05 2.73
N LYS A 131 29.86 46.81 2.59
CA LYS A 131 31.06 46.86 3.46
C LYS A 131 31.33 45.64 4.34
N ASN A 132 32.13 44.77 3.86
CA ASN A 132 33.38 44.26 4.43
C ASN A 132 33.77 43.00 3.67
N PHE A 133 34.94 43.12 3.14
CA PHE A 133 35.80 42.19 2.47
C PHE A 133 35.68 40.72 2.95
N GLU A 134 34.97 39.89 2.19
CA GLU A 134 35.18 38.48 2.08
C GLU A 134 34.53 37.97 0.80
N SER A 135 35.34 37.31 -0.01
CA SER A 135 35.00 36.80 -1.33
C SER A 135 33.77 35.92 -1.33
N PRO A 136 32.75 36.16 -2.15
CA PRO A 136 31.67 35.22 -2.33
C PRO A 136 32.18 34.01 -3.10
N LYS A 137 32.18 32.87 -2.47
CA LYS A 137 32.21 31.60 -3.17
C LYS A 137 30.83 31.37 -3.75
N CYS A 138 30.74 31.44 -5.01
CA CYS A 138 29.64 30.87 -5.77
C CYS A 138 29.87 29.39 -5.94
#